data_febfb0843ec049535dc3989434343214
#
_entry.id   febfb0843ec049535dc3989434343214
#
_cell.length_a   1.000
_cell.length_b   1.000
_cell.length_c   1.000
_cell.angle_alpha   90.00
_cell.angle_beta   90.00
_cell.angle_gamma   90.00
#
_symmetry.space_group_name_H-M   'P 1'
#
loop_
_entity.id
_entity.type
_entity.pdbx_description
1 polymer ?
#
loop_
_entity_poly.entity_id
_entity_poly.type
_entity_poly.pdbx_seq_one_letter_code
_entity_poly.pdbx_strand_id
1 'polypeptide(L)'
;LTELGLMTIQNISQAVETLSGGQRQGVAVARAAAFGSKMVIMDEPTAALGVKESRRVLELILDVKKRGLPIVLISHNMPHVFEVADRIHIHRLGRRLCVIDPKQYTMSDAVAFMTGAKLPPEAALAA
;
A
#
# COMPACT_ATOMS: atom_id res chain seq x y z
N LEU A 1 -14.38 -7.86 11.29
CA LEU A 1 -14.36 -6.62 10.49
C LEU A 1 -14.12 -5.39 11.37
N THR A 2 -14.77 -5.30 12.52
CA THR A 2 -14.61 -4.18 13.46
C THR A 2 -13.17 -4.08 13.98
N GLU A 3 -12.49 -5.19 14.20
CA GLU A 3 -11.08 -5.24 14.64
C GLU A 3 -10.12 -4.59 13.65
N LEU A 4 -10.48 -4.52 12.36
CA LEU A 4 -9.72 -3.86 11.31
C LEU A 4 -10.20 -2.45 11.00
N GLY A 5 -11.01 -1.85 11.87
CA GLY A 5 -11.49 -0.48 11.70
C GLY A 5 -12.56 -0.30 10.64
N LEU A 6 -13.23 -1.35 10.20
CA LEU A 6 -14.27 -1.31 9.17
C LEU A 6 -15.65 -0.96 9.76
N MET A 7 -15.70 0.14 10.50
CA MET A 7 -16.90 0.59 11.21
C MET A 7 -18.07 1.00 10.30
N THR A 8 -17.79 1.28 9.02
CA THR A 8 -18.80 1.73 8.06
C THR A 8 -19.61 0.60 7.44
N ILE A 9 -19.20 -0.64 7.64
CA ILE A 9 -19.93 -1.80 7.17
C ILE A 9 -20.97 -2.18 8.22
N GLN A 10 -22.23 -1.92 7.94
CA GLN A 10 -23.33 -2.12 8.88
C GLN A 10 -24.00 -3.48 8.76
N ASN A 11 -23.84 -4.16 7.64
CA ASN A 11 -24.45 -5.46 7.35
C ASN A 11 -23.41 -6.42 6.78
N ILE A 12 -23.00 -7.41 7.56
CA ILE A 12 -22.00 -8.41 7.14
C ILE A 12 -22.50 -9.36 6.05
N SER A 13 -23.81 -9.44 5.83
CA SER A 13 -24.40 -10.23 4.75
C SER A 13 -24.56 -9.43 3.46
N GLN A 14 -24.14 -8.17 3.44
CA GLN A 14 -24.19 -7.31 2.26
C GLN A 14 -23.30 -7.86 1.14
N ALA A 15 -23.79 -7.86 -0.09
CA ALA A 15 -22.99 -8.26 -1.25
C ALA A 15 -21.83 -7.29 -1.47
N VAL A 16 -20.65 -7.82 -1.76
CA VAL A 16 -19.41 -7.03 -1.97
C VAL A 16 -19.60 -5.98 -3.08
N GLU A 17 -20.39 -6.30 -4.10
CA GLU A 17 -20.68 -5.40 -5.23
C GLU A 17 -21.34 -4.08 -4.80
N THR A 18 -22.05 -4.08 -3.66
CA THR A 18 -22.75 -2.91 -3.13
C THR A 18 -21.89 -2.08 -2.18
N LEU A 19 -20.68 -2.53 -1.88
CA LEU A 19 -19.77 -1.82 -1.01
C LEU A 19 -18.99 -0.72 -1.76
N SER A 20 -18.56 0.31 -1.04
CA SER A 20 -17.62 1.29 -1.59
C SER A 20 -16.26 0.64 -1.90
N GLY A 21 -15.44 1.31 -2.71
CA GLY A 21 -14.10 0.84 -3.03
C GLY A 21 -13.23 0.58 -1.79
N GLY A 22 -13.23 1.50 -0.83
CA GLY A 22 -12.50 1.34 0.42
C GLY A 22 -13.03 0.18 1.28
N GLN A 23 -14.34 0.00 1.31
CA GLN A 23 -14.96 -1.13 2.01
C GLN A 23 -14.61 -2.47 1.37
N ARG A 24 -14.56 -2.54 0.02
CA ARG A 24 -14.11 -3.75 -0.69
C ARG A 24 -12.67 -4.10 -0.35
N GLN A 25 -11.79 -3.14 -0.32
CA GLN A 25 -10.39 -3.36 0.07
C GLN A 25 -10.31 -3.91 1.50
N GLY A 26 -11.08 -3.33 2.42
CA GLY A 26 -11.14 -3.79 3.80
C GLY A 26 -11.61 -5.23 3.94
N VAL A 27 -12.64 -5.61 3.21
CA VAL A 27 -13.14 -7.00 3.19
C VAL A 27 -12.09 -7.96 2.64
N ALA A 28 -11.41 -7.59 1.55
CA ALA A 28 -10.37 -8.42 0.96
C ALA A 28 -9.21 -8.67 1.95
N VAL A 29 -8.77 -7.63 2.66
CA VAL A 29 -7.71 -7.74 3.67
C VAL A 29 -8.17 -8.56 4.86
N ALA A 30 -9.39 -8.33 5.35
CA ALA A 30 -9.96 -9.10 6.45
C ALA A 30 -10.03 -10.60 6.11
N ARG A 31 -10.44 -10.92 4.89
CA ARG A 31 -10.46 -12.30 4.40
C ARG A 31 -9.08 -12.92 4.38
N ALA A 32 -8.07 -12.21 3.87
CA ALA A 32 -6.69 -12.69 3.85
C ALA A 32 -6.17 -12.97 5.27
N ALA A 33 -6.41 -12.06 6.21
CA ALA A 33 -6.00 -12.22 7.59
C ALA A 33 -6.71 -13.39 8.28
N ALA A 34 -8.01 -13.58 8.01
CA ALA A 34 -8.82 -14.64 8.64
C ALA A 34 -8.45 -16.04 8.16
N PHE A 35 -8.02 -16.19 6.92
CA PHE A 35 -7.70 -17.49 6.32
C PHE A 35 -6.21 -17.84 6.33
N GLY A 36 -5.43 -17.22 7.20
CA GLY A 36 -4.04 -17.60 7.45
C GLY A 36 -3.08 -17.27 6.32
N SER A 37 -3.36 -16.25 5.55
CA SER A 37 -2.44 -15.76 4.52
C SER A 37 -1.10 -15.36 5.13
N LYS A 38 -0.01 -15.67 4.43
CA LYS A 38 1.35 -15.34 4.87
C LYS A 38 1.76 -13.92 4.48
N MET A 39 1.13 -13.37 3.47
CA MET A 39 1.33 -12.00 3.01
C MET A 39 0.12 -11.52 2.22
N VAL A 40 0.00 -10.22 2.06
CA VAL A 40 -1.05 -9.58 1.27
C VAL A 40 -0.39 -8.76 0.17
N ILE A 41 -0.90 -8.88 -1.05
CA ILE A 41 -0.51 -8.03 -2.18
C ILE A 41 -1.67 -7.09 -2.48
N MET A 42 -1.42 -5.80 -2.47
CA MET A 42 -2.41 -4.77 -2.76
C MET A 42 -1.95 -3.97 -3.98
N ASP A 43 -2.73 -4.06 -5.06
CA ASP A 43 -2.43 -3.36 -6.30
C ASP A 43 -3.32 -2.14 -6.45
N GLU A 44 -2.70 -0.96 -6.38
CA GLU A 44 -3.37 0.35 -6.48
C GLU A 44 -4.61 0.47 -5.56
N PRO A 45 -4.50 0.18 -4.26
CA PRO A 45 -5.68 0.06 -3.39
C PRO A 45 -6.42 1.38 -3.15
N THR A 46 -5.79 2.52 -3.41
CA THR A 46 -6.40 3.84 -3.24
C THR A 46 -6.78 4.51 -4.56
N ALA A 47 -6.56 3.84 -5.70
CA ALA A 47 -6.93 4.38 -7.00
C ALA A 47 -8.44 4.63 -7.09
N ALA A 48 -8.81 5.77 -7.63
CA ALA A 48 -10.20 6.21 -7.78
C ALA A 48 -10.99 6.38 -6.47
N LEU A 49 -10.33 6.39 -5.32
CA LEU A 49 -10.94 6.67 -4.03
C LEU A 49 -10.81 8.15 -3.66
N GLY A 50 -11.80 8.67 -2.92
CA GLY A 50 -11.73 10.00 -2.32
C GLY A 50 -10.73 10.06 -1.18
N VAL A 51 -10.49 11.28 -0.67
CA VAL A 51 -9.50 11.52 0.41
C VAL A 51 -9.82 10.72 1.67
N LYS A 52 -11.07 10.73 2.11
CA LYS A 52 -11.49 9.99 3.32
C LYS A 52 -11.36 8.48 3.16
N GLU A 53 -11.75 7.95 2.02
CA GLU A 53 -11.66 6.51 1.75
C GLU A 53 -10.21 6.05 1.63
N SER A 54 -9.38 6.83 0.95
CA SER A 54 -7.94 6.56 0.86
C SER A 54 -7.29 6.56 2.24
N ARG A 55 -7.64 7.52 3.09
CA ARG A 55 -7.16 7.58 4.47
C ARG A 55 -7.49 6.30 5.26
N ARG A 56 -8.70 5.81 5.12
CA ARG A 56 -9.13 4.56 5.78
C ARG A 56 -8.34 3.35 5.27
N VAL A 57 -8.07 3.28 3.98
CA VAL A 57 -7.25 2.20 3.41
C VAL A 57 -5.83 2.25 3.94
N LEU A 58 -5.22 3.43 4.04
CA LEU A 58 -3.88 3.58 4.59
C LEU A 58 -3.82 3.20 6.08
N GLU A 59 -4.81 3.58 6.85
CA GLU A 59 -4.93 3.18 8.26
C GLU A 59 -5.05 1.66 8.40
N LEU A 60 -5.81 1.03 7.52
CA LEU A 60 -5.95 -0.42 7.46
C LEU A 60 -4.60 -1.10 7.16
N ILE A 61 -3.85 -0.57 6.20
CA ILE A 61 -2.51 -1.08 5.86
C ILE A 61 -1.59 -1.01 7.08
N LEU A 62 -1.57 0.12 7.77
CA LEU A 62 -0.75 0.29 8.97
C LEU A 62 -1.17 -0.66 10.10
N ASP A 63 -2.45 -0.89 10.26
CA ASP A 63 -3.00 -1.78 11.28
C ASP A 63 -2.63 -3.24 11.01
N VAL A 64 -2.79 -3.69 9.77
CA VAL A 64 -2.39 -5.04 9.34
C VAL A 64 -0.88 -5.24 9.49
N LYS A 65 -0.09 -4.24 9.15
CA LYS A 65 1.36 -4.24 9.33
C LYS A 65 1.75 -4.41 10.81
N LYS A 66 1.06 -3.71 11.72
CA LYS A 66 1.28 -3.86 13.17
C LYS A 66 0.99 -5.26 13.67
N ARG A 67 0.07 -5.97 13.03
CA ARG A 67 -0.27 -7.36 13.36
C ARG A 67 0.75 -8.37 12.83
N GLY A 68 1.81 -7.90 12.15
CA GLY A 68 2.89 -8.73 11.66
C GLY A 68 2.62 -9.41 10.31
N LEU A 69 1.54 -9.05 9.62
CA LEU A 69 1.27 -9.57 8.28
C LEU A 69 2.01 -8.73 7.25
N PRO A 70 2.96 -9.31 6.49
CA PRO A 70 3.68 -8.57 5.45
C PRO A 70 2.75 -8.12 4.32
N ILE A 71 3.01 -6.92 3.80
CA ILE A 71 2.24 -6.34 2.70
C ILE A 71 3.20 -5.95 1.57
N VAL A 72 2.84 -6.33 0.34
CA VAL A 72 3.41 -5.76 -0.88
C VAL A 72 2.40 -4.79 -1.45
N LEU A 73 2.75 -3.51 -1.44
CA LEU A 73 1.92 -2.45 -1.96
C LEU A 73 2.44 -2.00 -3.32
N ILE A 74 1.59 -2.05 -4.34
CA ILE A 74 1.87 -1.50 -5.66
C ILE A 74 1.07 -0.22 -5.79
N SER A 75 1.76 0.90 -5.98
CA SER A 75 1.12 2.21 -6.09
C SER A 75 2.03 3.22 -6.78
N HIS A 76 1.44 4.18 -7.47
CA HIS A 76 2.12 5.35 -8.01
C HIS A 76 1.84 6.62 -7.17
N ASN A 77 1.04 6.50 -6.13
CA ASN A 77 0.75 7.63 -5.23
C ASN A 77 1.87 7.75 -4.19
N MET A 78 2.85 8.58 -4.47
CA MET A 78 4.04 8.72 -3.63
C MET A 78 3.74 9.17 -2.20
N PRO A 79 2.87 10.15 -1.93
CA PRO A 79 2.51 10.48 -0.55
C PRO A 79 2.00 9.28 0.24
N HIS A 80 1.15 8.46 -0.34
CA HIS A 80 0.64 7.25 0.32
C HIS A 80 1.75 6.23 0.57
N VAL A 81 2.59 5.98 -0.43
CA VAL A 81 3.70 5.02 -0.32
C VAL A 81 4.67 5.44 0.79
N PHE A 82 5.08 6.70 0.81
CA PHE A 82 6.03 7.21 1.81
C PHE A 82 5.47 7.17 3.24
N GLU A 83 4.16 7.21 3.38
CA GLU A 83 3.52 7.13 4.69
C GLU A 83 3.53 5.72 5.28
N VAL A 84 3.37 4.69 4.47
CA VAL A 84 3.14 3.32 4.97
C VAL A 84 4.30 2.36 4.74
N ALA A 85 5.18 2.62 3.78
CA ALA A 85 6.21 1.69 3.38
C ALA A 85 7.43 1.72 4.32
N ASP A 86 8.01 0.55 4.56
CA ASP A 86 9.30 0.40 5.22
C ASP A 86 10.44 0.45 4.21
N ARG A 87 10.21 -0.10 3.01
CA ARG A 87 11.16 -0.10 1.89
C ARG A 87 10.38 0.13 0.60
N ILE A 88 10.98 0.86 -0.32
CA ILE A 88 10.39 1.17 -1.62
C ILE A 88 11.29 0.59 -2.71
N HIS A 89 10.73 -0.36 -3.46
CA HIS A 89 11.37 -0.90 -4.66
C HIS A 89 10.94 -0.07 -5.86
N ILE A 90 11.89 0.58 -6.51
CA ILE A 90 11.63 1.39 -7.68
C ILE A 90 11.93 0.57 -8.93
N HIS A 91 10.93 0.48 -9.79
CA HIS A 91 11.02 -0.22 -11.06
C HIS A 91 10.97 0.79 -12.21
N ARG A 92 11.76 0.54 -13.23
CA ARG A 92 11.79 1.35 -14.43
C ARG A 92 12.10 0.48 -15.63
N LEU A 93 11.34 0.64 -16.71
CA LEU A 93 11.54 -0.09 -17.97
C LEU A 93 11.61 -1.62 -17.78
N GLY A 94 10.73 -2.15 -16.92
CA GLY A 94 10.63 -3.58 -16.68
C GLY A 94 11.72 -4.17 -15.78
N ARG A 95 12.53 -3.34 -15.13
CA ARG A 95 13.62 -3.78 -14.25
C ARG A 95 13.53 -3.09 -12.88
N ARG A 96 13.96 -3.80 -11.85
CA ARG A 96 14.20 -3.19 -10.54
C ARG A 96 15.40 -2.25 -10.65
N LEU A 97 15.17 -0.97 -10.45
CA LEU A 97 16.22 0.04 -10.51
C LEU A 97 17.00 0.13 -9.19
N CYS A 98 16.27 0.26 -8.08
CA CYS A 98 16.88 0.41 -6.75
C CYS A 98 15.87 0.12 -5.66
N VAL A 99 16.37 0.04 -4.43
CA VAL A 99 15.56 -0.04 -3.21
C VAL A 99 15.96 1.12 -2.31
N ILE A 100 14.98 1.88 -1.83
CA ILE A 100 15.23 3.02 -0.96
C ILE A 100 14.44 2.91 0.35
N ASP A 101 14.98 3.53 1.40
CA ASP A 101 14.29 3.73 2.67
C ASP A 101 13.61 5.11 2.63
N PRO A 102 12.28 5.18 2.82
CA PRO A 102 11.57 6.46 2.78
C PRO A 102 11.98 7.44 3.87
N LYS A 103 12.72 7.00 4.89
CA LYS A 103 13.30 7.88 5.92
C LYS A 103 14.59 8.56 5.47
N GLN A 104 15.27 8.03 4.47
CA GLN A 104 16.57 8.52 3.98
C GLN A 104 16.48 9.26 2.65
N TYR A 105 15.37 9.12 1.94
CA TYR A 105 15.13 9.72 0.64
C TYR A 105 13.83 10.52 0.64
N THR A 106 13.75 11.53 -0.21
CA THR A 106 12.53 12.33 -0.37
C THR A 106 11.63 11.74 -1.47
N MET A 107 10.37 12.18 -1.48
CA MET A 107 9.46 11.85 -2.59
C MET A 107 10.00 12.36 -3.92
N SER A 108 10.63 13.54 -3.93
CA SER A 108 11.27 14.09 -5.11
C SER A 108 12.39 13.20 -5.64
N ASP A 109 13.21 12.63 -4.76
CA ASP A 109 14.24 11.67 -5.14
C ASP A 109 13.63 10.43 -5.79
N ALA A 110 12.58 9.87 -5.20
CA ALA A 110 11.91 8.69 -5.72
C ALA A 110 11.34 8.93 -7.13
N VAL A 111 10.66 10.04 -7.33
CA VAL A 111 10.13 10.43 -8.65
C VAL A 111 11.25 10.63 -9.67
N ALA A 112 12.36 11.26 -9.27
CA ALA A 112 13.52 11.46 -10.14
C ALA A 112 14.14 10.12 -10.58
N PHE A 113 14.22 9.14 -9.69
CA PHE A 113 14.68 7.79 -10.03
C PHE A 113 13.69 7.07 -10.95
N MET A 114 12.40 7.16 -10.67
CA MET A 114 11.35 6.55 -11.48
C MET A 114 11.33 7.06 -12.92
N THR A 115 11.55 8.36 -13.11
CA THR A 115 11.52 9.01 -14.42
C THR A 115 12.85 9.01 -15.14
N GLY A 116 13.93 8.65 -14.47
CA GLY A 116 15.28 8.70 -15.01
C GLY A 116 15.92 10.08 -14.98
N ALA A 117 15.29 11.07 -14.32
CA ALA A 117 15.84 12.41 -14.19
C ALA A 117 17.10 12.45 -13.30
N LYS A 118 17.25 11.46 -12.44
CA LYS A 118 18.41 11.30 -11.54
C LYS A 118 18.75 9.83 -11.42
N LEU A 119 20.03 9.51 -11.34
CA LEU A 119 20.50 8.14 -11.10
C LEU A 119 20.57 7.88 -9.59
N PRO A 120 20.11 6.71 -9.11
CA PRO A 120 20.24 6.39 -7.70
C PRO A 120 21.72 6.17 -7.31
N PRO A 121 22.10 6.44 -6.06
CA PRO A 121 23.45 6.15 -5.59
C PRO A 121 23.72 4.64 -5.55
N GLU A 122 24.97 4.26 -5.62
CA GLU A 122 25.40 2.85 -5.64
C GLU A 122 24.85 2.04 -4.47
N ALA A 123 24.77 2.63 -3.28
CA ALA A 123 24.22 1.99 -2.10
C ALA A 123 22.75 1.58 -2.28
N ALA A 124 21.96 2.35 -3.01
CA ALA A 124 20.56 2.02 -3.30
C ALA A 124 20.43 0.96 -4.40
N LEU A 125 21.39 0.86 -5.31
CA LEU A 125 21.44 -0.16 -6.35
C LEU A 125 21.77 -1.54 -5.78
N ALA A 126 22.59 -1.59 -4.74
CA ALA A 126 23.05 -2.82 -4.11
C ALA A 126 22.05 -3.45 -3.14
N ALA A 127 21.00 -2.73 -2.78
CA ALA A 127 20.03 -3.16 -1.79
C ALA A 127 19.06 -4.25 -2.30
#